data_cacfecd448e932ca5bf7c15992528562
#
_entry.id   cacfecd448e932ca5bf7c15992528562
#
_cell.length_a   1.000
_cell.length_b   1.000
_cell.length_c   1.000
_cell.angle_alpha   90.00
_cell.angle_beta   90.00
_cell.angle_gamma   90.00
#
_symmetry.space_group_name_H-M   'P 1'
#
loop_
_entity.id
_entity.type
_entity.pdbx_description
1 polymer ?
#
loop_
_entity_poly.entity_id
_entity_poly.type
_entity_poly.pdbx_seq_one_letter_code
_entity_poly.pdbx_strand_id
1 'polypeptide(L)'
;MNIELIVVGKTDMREVEALVSMYTKRLNHYVRFAITTIADVRNTKKLSESEQKRLEGEAILKLISESDHLMLLDEHGLELRSIEFADMLQRRMLSGTKRLVFVIGGPYGFSDAIYQRANSKLSLSKMTFSHQIVRAIFTEQLYRAFTILKNEPYHHE
;
A
#
# COMPACT_ATOMS: atom_id res chain seq x y z
N MET A 1 -2.41 -15.52 -5.19
CA MET A 1 -2.06 -14.09 -5.34
C MET A 1 -1.04 -13.72 -4.27
N ASN A 2 0.03 -13.04 -4.64
CA ASN A 2 0.95 -12.42 -3.69
C ASN A 2 0.54 -10.95 -3.51
N ILE A 3 0.70 -10.41 -2.32
CA ILE A 3 0.44 -8.99 -2.03
C ILE A 3 1.73 -8.34 -1.56
N GLU A 4 2.02 -7.17 -2.08
CA GLU A 4 3.19 -6.38 -1.69
C GLU A 4 2.78 -4.94 -1.40
N LEU A 5 3.36 -4.38 -0.35
CA LEU A 5 3.28 -2.97 -0.03
C LEU A 5 4.64 -2.34 -0.28
N ILE A 6 4.71 -1.39 -1.20
CA ILE A 6 5.91 -0.58 -1.43
C ILE A 6 5.75 0.74 -0.68
N VAL A 7 6.77 1.11 0.08
CA VAL A 7 6.83 2.36 0.85
C VAL A 7 8.11 3.12 0.55
N VAL A 8 8.05 4.44 0.59
CA VAL A 8 9.21 5.32 0.43
C VAL A 8 9.74 5.70 1.82
N GLY A 9 11.02 5.49 2.03
CA GLY A 9 11.69 5.72 3.31
C GLY A 9 11.39 4.64 4.36
N LYS A 10 12.28 4.54 5.32
CA LYS A 10 12.14 3.59 6.45
C LYS A 10 10.95 3.96 7.33
N THR A 11 10.37 2.95 7.98
CA THR A 11 9.49 3.16 9.12
C THR A 11 10.38 3.53 10.32
N ASP A 12 10.31 4.77 10.78
CA ASP A 12 11.20 5.34 11.79
C ASP A 12 10.57 5.43 13.19
N MET A 13 9.23 5.35 13.28
CA MET A 13 8.51 5.28 14.55
C MET A 13 8.46 3.83 15.04
N ARG A 14 9.09 3.56 16.19
CA ARG A 14 9.15 2.20 16.78
C ARG A 14 7.78 1.58 17.00
N GLU A 15 6.81 2.37 17.43
CA GLU A 15 5.44 1.95 17.68
C GLU A 15 4.74 1.53 16.38
N VAL A 16 4.94 2.29 15.31
CA VAL A 16 4.41 1.96 13.98
C VAL A 16 5.08 0.71 13.44
N GLU A 17 6.40 0.60 13.54
CA GLU A 17 7.14 -0.58 13.11
C GLU A 17 6.67 -1.85 13.84
N ALA A 18 6.44 -1.75 15.16
CA ALA A 18 5.92 -2.86 15.95
C ALA A 18 4.52 -3.30 15.48
N LEU A 19 3.61 -2.37 15.22
CA LEU A 19 2.27 -2.66 14.69
C LEU A 19 2.33 -3.28 13.29
N VAL A 20 3.10 -2.69 12.38
CA VAL A 20 3.29 -3.20 11.02
C VAL A 20 3.86 -4.62 11.05
N SER A 21 4.86 -4.88 11.88
CA SER A 21 5.46 -6.21 12.04
C SER A 21 4.45 -7.22 12.56
N MET A 22 3.66 -6.84 13.57
CA MET A 22 2.63 -7.71 14.16
C MET A 22 1.59 -8.11 13.11
N TYR A 23 1.02 -7.15 12.38
CA TYR A 23 0.01 -7.43 11.36
C TYR A 23 0.58 -8.16 10.15
N THR A 24 1.81 -7.86 9.75
CA THR A 24 2.51 -8.61 8.68
C THR A 24 2.65 -10.10 9.03
N LYS A 25 3.02 -10.42 10.27
CA LYS A 25 3.09 -11.82 10.74
C LYS A 25 1.72 -12.49 10.67
N ARG A 26 0.67 -11.83 11.13
CA ARG A 26 -0.70 -12.36 11.06
C ARG A 26 -1.17 -12.56 9.62
N LEU A 27 -0.93 -11.58 8.74
CA LEU A 27 -1.28 -11.65 7.32
C LEU A 27 -0.64 -12.85 6.61
N ASN A 28 0.59 -13.20 6.94
CA ASN A 28 1.29 -14.30 6.31
C ASN A 28 0.70 -15.70 6.64
N HIS A 29 -0.28 -15.79 7.56
CA HIS A 29 -1.10 -17.00 7.73
C HIS A 29 -2.20 -17.12 6.67
N TYR A 30 -2.56 -16.04 5.96
CA TYR A 30 -3.65 -15.99 4.96
C TYR A 30 -3.15 -15.86 3.53
N VAL A 31 -2.13 -15.04 3.35
CA VAL A 31 -1.62 -14.65 2.03
C VAL A 31 -0.12 -14.34 2.13
N ARG A 32 0.63 -14.61 1.09
CA ARG A 32 2.02 -14.15 1.02
C ARG A 32 2.04 -12.63 0.91
N PHE A 33 2.42 -11.97 1.99
CA PHE A 33 2.52 -10.52 2.12
C PHE A 33 3.95 -10.10 2.44
N ALA A 34 4.43 -9.08 1.73
CA ALA A 34 5.75 -8.49 1.96
C ALA A 34 5.66 -6.97 1.89
N ILE A 35 6.59 -6.30 2.56
CA ILE A 35 6.78 -4.85 2.49
C ILE A 35 8.16 -4.59 1.91
N THR A 36 8.21 -3.81 0.85
CA THR A 36 9.46 -3.35 0.22
C THR A 36 9.64 -1.86 0.48
N THR A 37 10.77 -1.51 1.05
CA THR A 37 11.14 -0.13 1.33
C THR A 37 12.08 0.40 0.26
N ILE A 38 11.68 1.49 -0.40
CA ILE A 38 12.55 2.27 -1.28
C ILE A 38 13.29 3.28 -0.42
N ALA A 39 14.59 3.40 -0.63
CA ALA A 39 15.39 4.39 0.09
C ALA A 39 14.92 5.82 -0.23
N ASP A 40 14.93 6.68 0.79
CA ASP A 40 14.69 8.10 0.59
C ASP A 40 15.64 8.69 -0.45
N VAL A 41 15.14 9.62 -1.26
CA VAL A 41 15.99 10.36 -2.19
C VAL A 41 17.00 11.20 -1.40
N ARG A 42 18.27 11.00 -1.69
CA ARG A 42 19.34 11.75 -1.03
C ARG A 42 19.37 13.22 -1.48
N ASN A 43 19.81 14.13 -0.59
CA ASN A 43 19.96 15.56 -0.87
C ASN A 43 18.67 16.29 -1.26
N THR A 44 17.55 15.94 -0.66
CA THR A 44 16.22 16.52 -0.92
C THR A 44 16.19 18.04 -0.75
N LYS A 45 17.07 18.62 0.08
CA LYS A 45 17.17 20.09 0.25
C LYS A 45 17.51 20.86 -1.03
N LYS A 46 18.05 20.18 -2.05
CA LYS A 46 18.43 20.77 -3.35
C LYS A 46 17.46 20.40 -4.47
N LEU A 47 16.48 19.53 -4.21
CA LEU A 47 15.54 19.04 -5.20
C LEU A 47 14.20 19.79 -5.09
N SER A 48 13.58 20.05 -6.24
CA SER A 48 12.17 20.45 -6.27
C SER A 48 11.27 19.28 -5.86
N GLU A 49 10.05 19.58 -5.40
CA GLU A 49 9.04 18.55 -5.12
C GLU A 49 8.76 17.66 -6.35
N SER A 50 8.71 18.27 -7.53
CA SER A 50 8.51 17.57 -8.81
C SER A 50 9.65 16.59 -9.10
N GLU A 51 10.90 17.01 -8.89
CA GLU A 51 12.08 16.17 -9.11
C GLU A 51 12.13 15.02 -8.10
N GLN A 52 11.80 15.27 -6.83
CA GLN A 52 11.73 14.23 -5.82
C GLN A 52 10.67 13.19 -6.17
N LYS A 53 9.46 13.61 -6.55
CA LYS A 53 8.39 12.69 -7.01
C LYS A 53 8.82 11.86 -8.22
N ARG A 54 9.55 12.47 -9.16
CA ARG A 54 10.05 11.79 -10.34
C ARG A 54 11.03 10.68 -9.97
N LEU A 55 12.01 10.96 -9.12
CA LEU A 55 13.01 9.98 -8.69
C LEU A 55 12.41 8.85 -7.86
N GLU A 56 11.49 9.16 -6.95
CA GLU A 56 10.73 8.15 -6.19
C GLU A 56 9.91 7.28 -7.15
N GLY A 57 9.24 7.90 -8.13
CA GLY A 57 8.44 7.21 -9.13
C GLY A 57 9.27 6.25 -9.98
N GLU A 58 10.45 6.65 -10.43
CA GLU A 58 11.37 5.78 -11.18
C GLU A 58 11.81 4.57 -10.34
N ALA A 59 12.09 4.79 -9.05
CA ALA A 59 12.46 3.71 -8.15
C ALA A 59 11.30 2.72 -7.93
N ILE A 60 10.07 3.21 -7.81
CA ILE A 60 8.86 2.38 -7.71
C ILE A 60 8.68 1.57 -9.00
N LEU A 61 8.72 2.22 -10.17
CA LEU A 61 8.47 1.58 -11.46
C LEU A 61 9.45 0.43 -11.77
N LYS A 62 10.69 0.53 -11.30
CA LYS A 62 11.68 -0.56 -11.43
C LYS A 62 11.28 -1.85 -10.71
N LEU A 63 10.39 -1.77 -9.73
CA LEU A 63 9.90 -2.90 -8.95
C LEU A 63 8.59 -3.49 -9.50
N ILE A 64 7.97 -2.83 -10.48
CA ILE A 64 6.65 -3.19 -11.01
C ILE A 64 6.82 -3.82 -12.39
N SER A 65 6.29 -5.02 -12.56
CA SER A 65 6.19 -5.67 -13.87
C SER A 65 4.87 -5.31 -14.58
N GLU A 66 4.79 -5.51 -15.88
CA GLU A 66 3.58 -5.23 -16.66
C GLU A 66 2.37 -6.06 -16.20
N SER A 67 2.62 -7.29 -15.76
CA SER A 67 1.58 -8.20 -15.28
C SER A 67 1.06 -7.89 -13.87
N ASP A 68 1.71 -7.00 -13.14
CA ASP A 68 1.30 -6.63 -11.78
C ASP A 68 0.07 -5.72 -11.80
N HIS A 69 -0.83 -5.94 -10.87
CA HIS A 69 -1.89 -4.97 -10.59
C HIS A 69 -1.40 -3.95 -9.58
N LEU A 70 -1.15 -2.72 -10.06
CA LEU A 70 -0.67 -1.60 -9.25
C LEU A 70 -1.85 -0.79 -8.71
N MET A 71 -1.96 -0.68 -7.40
CA MET A 71 -2.95 0.14 -6.69
C MET A 71 -2.26 1.17 -5.81
N LEU A 72 -2.55 2.44 -6.06
CA LEU A 72 -2.00 3.53 -5.26
C LEU A 72 -2.88 3.80 -4.04
N LEU A 73 -2.28 3.98 -2.88
CA LEU A 73 -2.94 4.54 -1.71
C LEU A 73 -2.90 6.07 -1.84
N ASP A 74 -4.02 6.65 -2.22
CA ASP A 74 -4.15 8.05 -2.62
C ASP A 74 -5.47 8.61 -2.09
N GLU A 75 -5.46 9.81 -1.51
CA GLU A 75 -6.65 10.45 -0.96
C GLU A 75 -7.77 10.68 -1.99
N HIS A 76 -7.42 10.75 -3.28
CA HIS A 76 -8.39 10.88 -4.38
C HIS A 76 -8.81 9.50 -4.96
N GLY A 77 -8.48 8.41 -4.28
CA GLY A 77 -8.87 7.07 -4.66
C GLY A 77 -10.32 6.73 -4.26
N LEU A 78 -10.74 5.54 -4.64
CA LEU A 78 -12.03 5.00 -4.23
C LEU A 78 -12.04 4.72 -2.72
N GLU A 79 -13.02 5.24 -2.01
CA GLU A 79 -13.27 4.91 -0.60
C GLU A 79 -14.12 3.64 -0.51
N LEU A 80 -13.69 2.71 0.32
CA LEU A 80 -14.37 1.44 0.54
C LEU A 80 -14.57 1.20 2.04
N ARG A 81 -15.70 0.61 2.41
CA ARG A 81 -15.85 0.00 3.73
C ARG A 81 -14.98 -1.25 3.82
N SER A 82 -14.66 -1.71 5.02
CA SER A 82 -13.79 -2.88 5.21
C SER A 82 -14.32 -4.13 4.50
N ILE A 83 -15.63 -4.35 4.47
CA ILE A 83 -16.27 -5.46 3.74
C ILE A 83 -16.07 -5.31 2.22
N GLU A 84 -16.27 -4.11 1.68
CA GLU A 84 -16.10 -3.85 0.25
C GLU A 84 -14.63 -4.00 -0.18
N PHE A 85 -13.69 -3.66 0.70
CA PHE A 85 -12.26 -3.90 0.48
C PHE A 85 -11.96 -5.41 0.45
N ALA A 86 -12.53 -6.19 1.38
CA ALA A 86 -12.42 -7.64 1.38
C ALA A 86 -12.97 -8.25 0.09
N ASP A 87 -14.15 -7.82 -0.36
CA ASP A 87 -14.76 -8.26 -1.61
C ASP A 87 -13.90 -7.92 -2.83
N MET A 88 -13.30 -6.74 -2.84
CA MET A 88 -12.37 -6.33 -3.89
C MET A 88 -11.17 -7.27 -3.96
N LEU A 89 -10.56 -7.60 -2.81
CA LEU A 89 -9.45 -8.55 -2.75
C LEU A 89 -9.87 -9.95 -3.23
N GLN A 90 -11.03 -10.43 -2.84
CA GLN A 90 -11.57 -11.70 -3.30
C GLN A 90 -11.74 -11.74 -4.81
N ARG A 91 -12.33 -10.69 -5.40
CA ARG A 91 -12.46 -10.58 -6.85
C ARG A 91 -11.11 -10.62 -7.57
N ARG A 92 -10.08 -9.97 -7.01
CA ARG A 92 -8.72 -10.02 -7.57
C ARG A 92 -8.12 -11.43 -7.52
N MET A 93 -8.33 -12.15 -6.43
CA MET A 93 -7.90 -13.55 -6.34
C MET A 93 -8.60 -14.44 -7.37
N LEU A 94 -9.93 -14.31 -7.51
CA LEU A 94 -10.73 -15.07 -8.44
C LEU A 94 -10.43 -14.75 -9.90
N SER A 95 -10.06 -13.52 -10.22
CA SER A 95 -9.67 -13.09 -11.58
C SER A 95 -8.27 -13.54 -12.00
N GLY A 96 -7.55 -14.28 -11.14
CA GLY A 96 -6.23 -14.80 -11.46
C GLY A 96 -5.09 -13.80 -11.32
N THR A 97 -5.30 -12.68 -10.62
CA THR A 97 -4.23 -11.72 -10.31
C THR A 97 -3.09 -12.43 -9.56
N LYS A 98 -1.90 -12.48 -10.15
CA LYS A 98 -0.75 -13.16 -9.56
C LYS A 98 -0.08 -12.32 -8.47
N ARG A 99 0.10 -11.02 -8.72
CA ARG A 99 0.70 -10.07 -7.78
C ARG A 99 -0.11 -8.77 -7.75
N LEU A 100 -0.54 -8.39 -6.55
CA LEU A 100 -1.22 -7.13 -6.25
C LEU A 100 -0.23 -6.26 -5.45
N VAL A 101 0.11 -5.10 -6.01
CA VAL A 101 1.07 -4.18 -5.41
C VAL A 101 0.35 -2.93 -4.96
N PHE A 102 0.42 -2.64 -3.67
CA PHE A 102 0.01 -1.37 -3.09
C PHE A 102 1.21 -0.46 -2.92
N VAL A 103 1.03 0.83 -3.12
CA VAL A 103 2.10 1.81 -2.92
C VAL A 103 1.63 2.95 -2.04
N ILE A 104 2.41 3.25 -1.01
CA ILE A 104 2.32 4.50 -0.24
C ILE A 104 3.40 5.42 -0.74
N GLY A 105 3.02 6.56 -1.29
CA GLY A 105 3.95 7.57 -1.81
C GLY A 105 4.73 8.28 -0.72
N GLY A 106 5.72 9.03 -1.15
CA GLY A 106 6.44 9.97 -0.29
C GLY A 106 5.61 11.21 0.08
N PRO A 107 6.22 12.20 0.73
CA PRO A 107 5.51 13.36 1.30
C PRO A 107 4.80 14.23 0.26
N TYR A 108 5.19 14.18 -0.99
CA TYR A 108 4.61 14.99 -2.07
C TYR A 108 3.67 14.21 -3.00
N GLY A 109 3.34 12.95 -2.65
CA GLY A 109 2.49 12.09 -3.47
C GLY A 109 3.22 11.43 -4.64
N PHE A 110 2.52 11.19 -5.73
CA PHE A 110 3.01 10.41 -6.87
C PHE A 110 3.34 11.28 -8.08
N SER A 111 4.30 10.83 -8.90
CA SER A 111 4.57 11.41 -10.21
C SER A 111 3.50 11.03 -11.24
N ASP A 112 3.41 11.79 -12.33
CA ASP A 112 2.48 11.50 -13.43
C ASP A 112 2.71 10.10 -14.02
N ALA A 113 3.97 9.67 -14.13
CA ALA A 113 4.34 8.35 -14.64
C ALA A 113 3.76 7.22 -13.77
N ILE A 114 3.75 7.39 -12.45
CA ILE A 114 3.12 6.44 -11.52
C ILE A 114 1.61 6.41 -11.70
N TYR A 115 0.96 7.58 -11.81
CA TYR A 115 -0.48 7.66 -12.07
C TYR A 115 -0.87 7.00 -13.38
N GLN A 116 -0.09 7.19 -14.45
CA GLN A 116 -0.32 6.56 -15.75
C GLN A 116 -0.17 5.03 -15.69
N ARG A 117 0.80 4.52 -14.89
CA ARG A 117 1.02 3.08 -14.74
C ARG A 117 -0.03 2.41 -13.85
N ALA A 118 -0.58 3.14 -12.90
CA ALA A 118 -1.50 2.58 -11.91
C ALA A 118 -2.77 2.02 -12.54
N ASN A 119 -3.21 0.86 -12.07
CA ASN A 119 -4.45 0.23 -12.50
C ASN A 119 -5.65 0.76 -11.70
N SER A 120 -5.43 1.20 -10.46
CA SER A 120 -6.48 1.72 -9.59
C SER A 120 -5.89 2.53 -8.43
N LYS A 121 -6.76 3.26 -7.74
CA LYS A 121 -6.44 4.04 -6.54
C LYS A 121 -7.43 3.70 -5.43
N LEU A 122 -6.93 3.60 -4.21
CA LEU A 122 -7.69 3.35 -3.00
C LEU A 122 -7.45 4.49 -2.01
N SER A 123 -8.51 5.09 -1.51
CA SER A 123 -8.44 6.04 -0.39
C SER A 123 -8.85 5.34 0.91
N LEU A 124 -8.01 5.44 1.93
CA LEU A 124 -8.32 4.93 3.26
C LEU A 124 -9.19 5.89 4.07
N SER A 125 -9.19 7.17 3.70
CA SER A 125 -9.97 8.22 4.36
C SER A 125 -9.88 9.51 3.54
N LYS A 126 -10.87 10.39 3.69
CA LYS A 126 -10.80 11.79 3.25
C LYS A 126 -9.85 12.63 4.10
N MET A 127 -9.48 12.13 5.28
CA MET A 127 -8.49 12.76 6.15
C MET A 127 -7.09 12.33 5.75
N THR A 128 -6.13 13.25 5.84
CA THR A 128 -4.73 12.98 5.54
C THR A 128 -4.07 12.27 6.72
N PHE A 129 -3.35 11.20 6.43
CA PHE A 129 -2.48 10.51 7.39
C PHE A 129 -1.02 10.86 7.15
N SER A 130 -0.19 10.81 8.19
CA SER A 130 1.25 10.81 7.99
C SER A 130 1.67 9.54 7.21
N HIS A 131 2.72 9.66 6.40
CA HIS A 131 3.27 8.54 5.62
C HIS A 131 3.84 7.41 6.51
N GLN A 132 3.98 7.63 7.80
CA GLN A 132 4.36 6.61 8.78
C GLN A 132 3.12 5.86 9.30
N ILE A 133 2.16 6.57 9.88
CA ILE A 133 0.99 5.95 10.53
C ILE A 133 0.10 5.19 9.53
N VAL A 134 0.00 5.68 8.29
CA VAL A 134 -0.81 5.03 7.25
C VAL A 134 -0.34 3.61 6.93
N ARG A 135 0.94 3.30 7.16
CA ARG A 135 1.50 1.94 6.99
C ARG A 135 0.83 0.95 7.94
N ALA A 136 0.69 1.33 9.21
CA ALA A 136 0.01 0.50 10.21
C ALA A 136 -1.49 0.37 9.93
N ILE A 137 -2.15 1.49 9.59
CA ILE A 137 -3.58 1.51 9.25
C ILE A 137 -3.86 0.59 8.06
N PHE A 138 -3.09 0.71 6.97
CA PHE A 138 -3.27 -0.13 5.79
C PHE A 138 -3.02 -1.62 6.09
N THR A 139 -1.95 -1.93 6.81
CA THR A 139 -1.59 -3.32 7.13
C THR A 139 -2.66 -3.96 8.02
N GLU A 140 -3.22 -3.22 8.97
CA GLU A 140 -4.37 -3.66 9.78
C GLU A 140 -5.61 -3.89 8.93
N GLN A 141 -5.96 -2.96 8.05
CA GLN A 141 -7.14 -3.11 7.18
C GLN A 141 -6.99 -4.28 6.20
N LEU A 142 -5.79 -4.52 5.72
CA LEU A 142 -5.52 -5.70 4.89
C LEU A 142 -5.69 -7.00 5.69
N TYR A 143 -5.19 -7.06 6.93
CA TYR A 143 -5.43 -8.18 7.83
C TYR A 143 -6.91 -8.38 8.12
N ARG A 144 -7.64 -7.31 8.45
CA ARG A 144 -9.09 -7.31 8.67
C ARG A 144 -9.84 -7.88 7.47
N ALA A 145 -9.49 -7.47 6.27
CA ALA A 145 -10.12 -7.97 5.06
C ALA A 145 -9.99 -9.50 4.92
N PHE A 146 -8.83 -10.08 5.24
CA PHE A 146 -8.65 -11.52 5.21
C PHE A 146 -9.43 -12.24 6.33
N THR A 147 -9.55 -11.66 7.52
CA THR A 147 -10.42 -12.22 8.57
C THR A 147 -11.88 -12.21 8.17
N ILE A 148 -12.36 -11.17 7.48
CA ILE A 148 -13.72 -11.11 6.90
C ILE A 148 -13.91 -12.26 5.90
N LEU A 149 -12.99 -12.45 4.97
CA LEU A 149 -13.07 -13.50 3.95
C LEU A 149 -13.05 -14.92 4.55
N LYS A 150 -12.54 -15.08 5.77
CA LYS A 150 -12.49 -16.35 6.51
C LYS A 150 -13.61 -16.50 7.53
N ASN A 151 -14.54 -15.54 7.62
CA ASN A 151 -15.59 -15.47 8.62
C ASN A 151 -15.09 -15.58 10.07
N GLU A 152 -13.96 -14.95 10.35
CA GLU A 152 -13.36 -14.92 11.68
C GLU A 152 -13.89 -13.74 12.51
N PRO A 153 -14.01 -13.89 13.86
CA PRO A 153 -14.62 -12.89 14.74
C PRO A 153 -13.67 -11.72 15.06
N TYR A 154 -13.06 -11.12 14.06
CA TYR A 154 -12.21 -9.92 14.23
C TYR A 154 -12.93 -8.65 13.81
N HIS A 155 -13.76 -8.73 12.78
CA HIS A 155 -14.58 -7.63 12.29
C HIS A 155 -15.99 -7.70 12.84
N HIS A 156 -16.46 -6.59 13.37
CA HIS A 156 -17.84 -6.38 13.82
C HIS A 156 -18.38 -5.14 13.11
N GLU A 157 -19.53 -5.28 12.45
CA GLU A 157 -20.36 -4.17 11.93
C GLU A 157 -21.36 -3.72 12.96
#